data_9974b2a588533624429485ee4da9030e
#
_entry.id   9974b2a588533624429485ee4da9030e
#
_cell.length_a   1.000
_cell.length_b   1.000
_cell.length_c   1.000
_cell.angle_alpha   90.00
_cell.angle_beta   90.00
_cell.angle_gamma   90.00
#
_symmetry.space_group_name_H-M   'P 1'
#
loop_
_entity.id
_entity.type
_entity.pdbx_description
1 polymer ?
#
loop_
_entity_poly.entity_id
_entity_poly.type
_entity_poly.pdbx_seq_one_letter_code
_entity_poly.pdbx_strand_id
1 'polypeptide(L)'
;MKNLLFLLTVIALFSCDKEEVQSEPIEGLQAITSLSQMTTELESGVSMVFFHASWCSVCQAQRPAVIEAAMDISLSNVYFGEVEYEDYPDIVDANDVEGFPTIVIYNDGAEVERFLGGGHSAETIKTAILNQL
;
A
#
# COMPACT_ATOMS: atom_id res chain seq x y z
N MET A 1 42.51 52.38 -22.24
CA MET A 1 41.23 53.09 -22.36
C MET A 1 40.36 52.31 -23.35
N LYS A 2 39.40 51.59 -22.86
CA LYS A 2 38.07 51.28 -23.38
C LYS A 2 37.50 50.13 -22.60
N ASN A 3 36.59 50.46 -21.71
CA ASN A 3 35.77 49.54 -20.98
C ASN A 3 34.85 48.80 -21.94
N LEU A 4 34.93 47.47 -21.99
CA LEU A 4 33.93 46.68 -22.63
C LEU A 4 33.17 45.89 -21.51
N LEU A 5 32.01 46.46 -21.19
CA LEU A 5 31.07 45.92 -20.23
C LEU A 5 30.44 44.68 -20.84
N PHE A 6 30.84 43.50 -20.40
CA PHE A 6 30.18 42.24 -20.76
C PHE A 6 28.97 42.03 -19.86
N LEU A 7 27.81 42.33 -20.42
CA LEU A 7 26.51 42.07 -19.80
C LEU A 7 26.19 40.59 -19.93
N LEU A 8 26.49 39.82 -18.88
CA LEU A 8 26.09 38.43 -18.77
C LEU A 8 24.59 38.35 -18.40
N THR A 9 23.76 38.13 -19.41
CA THR A 9 22.36 37.78 -19.23
C THR A 9 22.27 36.33 -18.73
N VAL A 10 22.01 36.20 -17.44
CA VAL A 10 21.64 34.89 -16.82
C VAL A 10 20.20 34.58 -17.23
N ILE A 11 20.05 33.66 -18.17
CA ILE A 11 18.75 33.07 -18.50
C ILE A 11 18.49 32.03 -17.42
N ALA A 12 17.67 32.37 -16.44
CA ALA A 12 17.11 31.41 -15.51
C ALA A 12 16.11 30.54 -16.28
N LEU A 13 16.54 29.33 -16.63
CA LEU A 13 15.64 28.27 -17.07
C LEU A 13 14.85 27.80 -15.85
N PHE A 14 13.63 28.29 -15.72
CA PHE A 14 12.64 27.69 -14.84
C PHE A 14 12.27 26.32 -15.45
N SER A 15 12.96 25.29 -14.98
CA SER A 15 12.50 23.92 -15.15
C SER A 15 11.28 23.74 -14.25
N CYS A 16 10.10 23.64 -14.84
CA CYS A 16 8.95 23.13 -14.14
C CYS A 16 9.17 21.62 -13.97
N ASP A 17 9.80 21.24 -12.87
CA ASP A 17 9.68 19.88 -12.35
C ASP A 17 8.23 19.70 -11.93
N LYS A 18 7.53 18.84 -12.68
CA LYS A 18 6.30 18.24 -12.17
C LYS A 18 6.74 17.40 -10.97
N GLU A 19 6.51 17.92 -9.78
CA GLU A 19 6.51 17.09 -8.60
C GLU A 19 5.44 16.02 -8.81
N GLU A 20 5.89 14.81 -9.12
CA GLU A 20 5.05 13.64 -8.91
C GLU A 20 4.76 13.65 -7.41
N VAL A 21 3.49 13.87 -7.08
CA VAL A 21 3.00 13.69 -5.71
C VAL A 21 3.12 12.20 -5.44
N GLN A 22 4.28 11.78 -4.94
CA GLN A 22 4.42 10.50 -4.27
C GLN A 22 3.53 10.61 -3.05
N SER A 23 2.37 9.93 -3.11
CA SER A 23 1.59 9.68 -1.90
C SER A 23 2.52 8.92 -0.96
N GLU A 24 2.94 9.60 0.11
CA GLU A 24 3.68 8.98 1.19
C GLU A 24 2.93 7.73 1.64
N PRO A 25 3.59 6.57 1.81
CA PRO A 25 2.93 5.36 2.30
C PRO A 25 2.29 5.68 3.65
N ILE A 26 0.96 5.55 3.72
CA ILE A 26 0.22 5.84 4.93
C ILE A 26 0.54 4.73 5.93
N GLU A 27 1.46 5.04 6.87
CA GLU A 27 1.68 4.28 8.10
C GLU A 27 1.82 2.76 7.92
N GLY A 28 2.81 2.33 7.13
CA GLY A 28 3.19 0.91 7.02
C GLY A 28 2.44 0.11 5.95
N LEU A 29 1.40 0.67 5.31
CA LEU A 29 0.72 0.05 4.17
C LEU A 29 1.22 0.64 2.86
N GLN A 30 1.51 -0.22 1.88
CA GLN A 30 1.94 0.18 0.55
C GLN A 30 0.78 0.07 -0.43
N ALA A 31 0.50 1.13 -1.19
CA ALA A 31 -0.55 1.10 -2.20
C ALA A 31 -0.17 0.14 -3.34
N ILE A 32 -1.06 -0.80 -3.63
CA ILE A 32 -0.96 -1.70 -4.78
C ILE A 32 -1.81 -1.12 -5.89
N THR A 33 -1.18 -0.76 -7.01
CA THR A 33 -1.80 0.01 -8.10
C THR A 33 -1.89 -0.77 -9.42
N SER A 34 -1.39 -2.02 -9.44
CA SER A 34 -1.50 -2.90 -10.60
C SER A 34 -1.40 -4.37 -10.22
N LEU A 35 -1.98 -5.26 -11.03
CA LEU A 35 -1.84 -6.71 -10.87
C LEU A 35 -0.39 -7.16 -11.00
N SER A 36 0.40 -6.52 -11.87
CA SER A 36 1.83 -6.83 -12.01
C SER A 36 2.62 -6.50 -10.74
N GLN A 37 2.37 -5.34 -10.12
CA GLN A 37 2.96 -4.98 -8.85
C GLN A 37 2.55 -5.99 -7.76
N MET A 38 1.25 -6.29 -7.64
CA MET A 38 0.75 -7.25 -6.67
C MET A 38 1.45 -8.61 -6.82
N THR A 39 1.54 -9.14 -8.04
CA THR A 39 2.23 -10.41 -8.30
C THR A 39 3.68 -10.37 -7.82
N THR A 40 4.40 -9.30 -8.12
CA THR A 40 5.81 -9.15 -7.72
C THR A 40 5.98 -9.07 -6.21
N GLU A 41 5.14 -8.28 -5.53
CA GLU A 41 5.23 -8.07 -4.08
C GLU A 41 4.83 -9.32 -3.28
N LEU A 42 3.91 -10.13 -3.81
CA LEU A 42 3.45 -11.36 -3.16
C LEU A 42 4.26 -12.60 -3.53
N GLU A 43 5.20 -12.52 -4.49
CA GLU A 43 5.92 -13.66 -5.06
C GLU A 43 6.65 -14.51 -4.02
N SER A 44 7.16 -13.89 -2.97
CA SER A 44 7.95 -14.58 -1.96
C SER A 44 7.71 -14.09 -0.55
N GLY A 45 7.74 -15.02 0.40
CA GLY A 45 7.53 -14.73 1.82
C GLY A 45 6.07 -14.48 2.17
N VAL A 46 5.85 -14.01 3.39
CA VAL A 46 4.51 -13.71 3.91
C VAL A 46 4.13 -12.28 3.59
N SER A 47 2.90 -12.10 3.13
CA SER A 47 2.34 -10.80 2.77
C SER A 47 0.91 -10.68 3.28
N MET A 48 0.47 -9.46 3.55
CA MET A 48 -0.91 -9.15 3.90
C MET A 48 -1.42 -8.02 2.99
N VAL A 49 -2.62 -8.18 2.45
CA VAL A 49 -3.28 -7.14 1.64
C VAL A 49 -4.63 -6.77 2.25
N PHE A 50 -4.82 -5.47 2.45
CA PHE A 50 -6.06 -4.87 2.93
C PHE A 50 -6.84 -4.30 1.75
N PHE A 51 -7.96 -4.93 1.41
CA PHE A 51 -8.88 -4.47 0.38
C PHE A 51 -9.96 -3.60 1.02
N HIS A 52 -10.09 -2.38 0.54
CA HIS A 52 -11.01 -1.40 1.12
C HIS A 52 -11.63 -0.49 0.06
N ALA A 53 -12.60 0.33 0.48
CA ALA A 53 -13.24 1.35 -0.34
C ALA A 53 -13.35 2.65 0.46
N SER A 54 -13.27 3.80 -0.20
CA SER A 54 -13.29 5.12 0.45
C SER A 54 -14.61 5.42 1.17
N TRP A 55 -15.73 4.93 0.64
CA TRP A 55 -17.08 5.06 1.22
C TRP A 55 -17.39 4.07 2.35
N CYS A 56 -16.48 3.13 2.63
CA CYS A 56 -16.70 2.03 3.57
C CYS A 56 -16.37 2.45 5.00
N SER A 57 -17.37 2.74 5.83
CA SER A 57 -17.17 3.10 7.24
C SER A 57 -16.59 1.95 8.08
N VAL A 58 -16.92 0.70 7.77
CA VAL A 58 -16.38 -0.49 8.43
C VAL A 58 -14.88 -0.63 8.10
N CYS A 59 -14.46 -0.28 6.88
CA CYS A 59 -13.05 -0.24 6.51
C CYS A 59 -12.27 0.80 7.33
N GLN A 60 -12.85 1.97 7.52
CA GLN A 60 -12.25 3.03 8.35
C GLN A 60 -12.08 2.57 9.80
N ALA A 61 -13.08 1.85 10.34
CA ALA A 61 -13.01 1.27 11.69
C ALA A 61 -12.00 0.13 11.81
N GLN A 62 -11.77 -0.66 10.74
CA GLN A 62 -10.81 -1.75 10.71
C GLN A 62 -9.36 -1.28 10.53
N ARG A 63 -9.13 -0.17 9.82
CA ARG A 63 -7.80 0.34 9.44
C ARG A 63 -6.83 0.49 10.61
N PRO A 64 -7.18 1.03 11.80
CA PRO A 64 -6.24 1.15 12.91
C PRO A 64 -5.62 -0.19 13.34
N ALA A 65 -6.38 -1.27 13.37
CA ALA A 65 -5.87 -2.60 13.72
C ALA A 65 -4.92 -3.16 12.65
N VAL A 66 -5.21 -2.88 11.37
CA VAL A 66 -4.35 -3.26 10.23
C VAL A 66 -3.01 -2.50 10.31
N ILE A 67 -3.05 -1.20 10.56
CA ILE A 67 -1.84 -0.36 10.72
C ILE A 67 -1.02 -0.81 11.92
N GLU A 68 -1.65 -1.10 13.05
CA GLU A 68 -0.97 -1.60 14.25
C GLU A 68 -0.22 -2.91 13.96
N ALA A 69 -0.82 -3.83 13.21
CA ALA A 69 -0.16 -5.05 12.78
C ALA A 69 1.01 -4.75 11.82
N ALA A 70 0.84 -3.84 10.86
CA ALA A 70 1.87 -3.46 9.90
C ALA A 70 3.09 -2.79 10.54
N MET A 71 2.90 -2.10 11.66
CA MET A 71 3.96 -1.41 12.40
C MET A 71 4.64 -2.29 13.46
N ASP A 72 4.20 -3.53 13.65
CA ASP A 72 4.79 -4.42 14.63
C ASP A 72 6.18 -4.89 14.18
N ILE A 73 7.18 -4.66 15.03
CA ILE A 73 8.59 -4.99 14.73
C ILE A 73 8.81 -6.50 14.50
N SER A 74 7.98 -7.36 15.08
CA SER A 74 8.06 -8.81 14.86
C SER A 74 7.66 -9.22 13.44
N LEU A 75 6.98 -8.33 12.70
CA LEU A 75 6.51 -8.53 11.35
C LEU A 75 7.30 -7.70 10.31
N SER A 76 8.50 -7.23 10.65
CA SER A 76 9.32 -6.36 9.80
C SER A 76 9.72 -6.98 8.44
N ASN A 77 9.65 -8.32 8.32
CA ASN A 77 9.93 -9.03 7.06
C ASN A 77 8.65 -9.35 6.26
N VAL A 78 7.49 -8.89 6.71
CA VAL A 78 6.20 -9.10 6.05
C VAL A 78 5.88 -7.90 5.16
N TYR A 79 5.43 -8.15 3.95
CA TYR A 79 4.90 -7.10 3.09
C TYR A 79 3.47 -6.77 3.49
N PHE A 80 3.15 -5.49 3.65
CA PHE A 80 1.82 -5.00 3.94
C PHE A 80 1.35 -4.08 2.83
N GLY A 81 0.35 -4.52 2.07
CA GLY A 81 -0.24 -3.77 0.99
C GLY A 81 -1.69 -3.37 1.22
N GLU A 82 -2.16 -2.40 0.46
CA GLU A 82 -3.58 -2.02 0.40
C GLU A 82 -4.04 -1.79 -1.03
N VAL A 83 -5.30 -2.09 -1.28
CA VAL A 83 -5.98 -1.86 -2.56
C VAL A 83 -7.25 -1.05 -2.32
N GLU A 84 -7.35 0.13 -2.96
CA GLU A 84 -8.56 0.95 -3.00
C GLU A 84 -9.44 0.51 -4.16
N TYR A 85 -10.67 0.12 -3.87
CA TYR A 85 -11.59 -0.44 -4.88
C TYR A 85 -11.93 0.54 -6.00
N GLU A 86 -12.19 1.80 -5.66
CA GLU A 86 -12.60 2.80 -6.66
C GLU A 86 -11.52 3.07 -7.69
N ASP A 87 -10.26 2.97 -7.27
CA ASP A 87 -9.12 3.23 -8.15
C ASP A 87 -8.68 1.98 -8.92
N TYR A 88 -8.81 0.79 -8.29
CA TYR A 88 -8.27 -0.48 -8.82
C TYR A 88 -9.26 -1.64 -8.72
N PRO A 89 -10.46 -1.53 -9.34
CA PRO A 89 -11.47 -2.59 -9.27
C PRO A 89 -11.03 -3.90 -9.92
N ASP A 90 -10.16 -3.84 -10.92
CA ASP A 90 -9.60 -5.01 -11.59
C ASP A 90 -8.72 -5.87 -10.66
N ILE A 91 -8.01 -5.24 -9.72
CA ILE A 91 -7.23 -5.97 -8.71
C ILE A 91 -8.17 -6.66 -7.72
N VAL A 92 -9.24 -5.97 -7.31
CA VAL A 92 -10.25 -6.51 -6.39
C VAL A 92 -10.95 -7.72 -7.01
N ASP A 93 -11.38 -7.61 -8.27
CA ASP A 93 -12.06 -8.67 -9.01
C ASP A 93 -11.14 -9.90 -9.22
N ALA A 94 -9.87 -9.65 -9.56
CA ALA A 94 -8.89 -10.73 -9.76
C ALA A 94 -8.56 -11.51 -8.48
N ASN A 95 -8.87 -10.98 -7.31
CA ASN A 95 -8.67 -11.62 -6.00
C ASN A 95 -9.98 -12.13 -5.36
N ASP A 96 -11.05 -12.21 -6.13
CA ASP A 96 -12.35 -12.70 -5.66
C ASP A 96 -12.85 -11.99 -4.38
N VAL A 97 -12.62 -10.67 -4.29
CA VAL A 97 -13.07 -9.86 -3.16
C VAL A 97 -14.50 -9.38 -3.42
N GLU A 98 -15.45 -9.92 -2.69
CA GLU A 98 -16.89 -9.64 -2.86
C GLU A 98 -17.42 -8.57 -1.91
N GLY A 99 -16.63 -8.13 -0.93
CA GLY A 99 -17.06 -7.14 0.06
C GLY A 99 -15.90 -6.50 0.81
N PHE A 100 -16.20 -5.40 1.51
CA PHE A 100 -15.19 -4.59 2.19
C PHE A 100 -15.52 -4.37 3.67
N PRO A 101 -14.49 -4.36 4.53
CA PRO A 101 -13.10 -4.69 4.21
C PRO A 101 -12.91 -6.20 4.01
N THR A 102 -11.85 -6.57 3.28
CA THR A 102 -11.32 -7.92 3.25
C THR A 102 -9.82 -7.85 3.49
N ILE A 103 -9.30 -8.70 4.37
CA ILE A 103 -7.87 -8.83 4.64
C ILE A 103 -7.45 -10.21 4.17
N VAL A 104 -6.45 -10.29 3.30
CA VAL A 104 -5.93 -11.57 2.79
C VAL A 104 -4.46 -11.71 3.14
N ILE A 105 -4.10 -12.88 3.68
CA ILE A 105 -2.70 -13.24 3.97
C ILE A 105 -2.25 -14.24 2.91
N TYR A 106 -1.08 -14.00 2.36
CA TYR A 106 -0.43 -14.84 1.36
C TYR A 106 0.89 -15.37 1.89
N ASN A 107 1.29 -16.55 1.42
CA ASN A 107 2.62 -17.10 1.62
C ASN A 107 3.14 -17.61 0.27
N ASP A 108 4.27 -17.06 -0.21
CA ASP A 108 4.84 -17.33 -1.54
C ASP A 108 3.79 -17.22 -2.68
N GLY A 109 2.99 -16.14 -2.64
CA GLY A 109 1.95 -15.84 -3.61
C GLY A 109 0.64 -16.61 -3.48
N ALA A 110 0.57 -17.61 -2.61
CA ALA A 110 -0.64 -18.39 -2.37
C ALA A 110 -1.44 -17.82 -1.18
N GLU A 111 -2.74 -17.64 -1.36
CA GLU A 111 -3.63 -17.27 -0.26
C GLU A 111 -3.66 -18.37 0.80
N VAL A 112 -3.45 -17.99 2.08
CA VAL A 112 -3.42 -18.91 3.21
C VAL A 112 -4.47 -18.59 4.27
N GLU A 113 -4.93 -17.33 4.35
CA GLU A 113 -5.94 -16.90 5.32
C GLU A 113 -6.72 -15.71 4.73
N ARG A 114 -8.02 -15.61 5.05
CA ARG A 114 -8.89 -14.52 4.61
C ARG A 114 -9.84 -14.11 5.74
N PHE A 115 -9.83 -12.81 6.07
CA PHE A 115 -10.76 -12.19 7.00
C PHE A 115 -11.79 -11.36 6.25
N LEU A 116 -13.06 -11.65 6.45
CA LEU A 116 -14.17 -10.95 5.83
C LEU A 116 -14.81 -9.96 6.83
N GLY A 117 -15.05 -8.74 6.36
CA GLY A 117 -15.67 -7.70 7.18
C GLY A 117 -14.72 -7.10 8.21
N GLY A 118 -15.28 -6.36 9.14
CA GLY A 118 -14.54 -5.68 10.21
C GLY A 118 -14.58 -6.41 11.55
N GLY A 119 -13.95 -5.77 12.56
CA GLY A 119 -13.94 -6.27 13.94
C GLY A 119 -12.78 -7.22 14.24
N HIS A 120 -11.83 -7.36 13.32
CA HIS A 120 -10.61 -8.15 13.55
C HIS A 120 -9.57 -7.29 14.28
N SER A 121 -9.12 -7.76 15.45
CA SER A 121 -8.10 -7.05 16.23
C SER A 121 -6.71 -7.18 15.59
N ALA A 122 -5.81 -6.24 15.90
CA ALA A 122 -4.42 -6.33 15.49
C ALA A 122 -3.77 -7.65 15.94
N GLU A 123 -4.07 -8.11 17.15
CA GLU A 123 -3.54 -9.37 17.68
C GLU A 123 -4.02 -10.58 16.87
N THR A 124 -5.28 -10.60 16.43
CA THR A 124 -5.82 -11.67 15.57
C THR A 124 -5.09 -11.69 14.23
N ILE A 125 -4.91 -10.53 13.61
CA ILE A 125 -4.19 -10.39 12.33
C ILE A 125 -2.73 -10.81 12.48
N LYS A 126 -2.03 -10.31 13.51
CA LYS A 126 -0.63 -10.67 13.79
C LYS A 126 -0.46 -12.16 14.02
N THR A 127 -1.33 -12.78 14.83
CA THR A 127 -1.28 -14.24 15.09
C THR A 127 -1.41 -15.04 13.81
N ALA A 128 -2.34 -14.67 12.93
CA ALA A 128 -2.52 -15.34 11.65
C ALA A 128 -1.27 -15.23 10.75
N ILE A 129 -0.64 -14.05 10.73
CA ILE A 129 0.62 -13.82 9.98
C ILE A 129 1.78 -14.63 10.58
N LEU A 130 1.95 -14.59 11.91
CA LEU A 130 3.03 -15.31 12.60
C LEU A 130 2.94 -16.82 12.40
N ASN A 131 1.75 -17.37 12.26
CA ASN A 131 1.55 -18.81 11.96
C ASN A 131 2.06 -19.21 10.57
N GLN A 132 2.38 -18.25 9.71
CA GLN A 132 2.88 -18.47 8.34
C GLN A 132 4.40 -18.26 8.22
N LEU A 133 5.03 -17.68 9.25
CA LEU A 133 6.48 -17.48 9.30
C LEU A 133 7.22 -18.71 9.82
#